data_b1f624ecd24d1ce9584b056103045cfb
#
_entry.id   b1f624ecd24d1ce9584b056103045cfb
#
_cell.length_a   1.000
_cell.length_b   1.000
_cell.length_c   1.000
_cell.angle_alpha   90.00
_cell.angle_beta   90.00
_cell.angle_gamma   90.00
#
_symmetry.space_group_name_H-M   'P 1'
#
loop_
_entity.id
_entity.type
_entity.pdbx_description
1 polymer ?
#
loop_
_entity_poly.entity_id
_entity_poly.type
_entity_poly.pdbx_seq_one_letter_code
_entity_poly.pdbx_strand_id
1 'polypeptide(L)' 'MKIAVIDNYDSFTYNLVHYLEDLNANVTVFRNDEFELNELEKFDKILL' A
#
# COMPACT_ATOMS: atom_id res chain seq x y z
N MET A 1 10.35 -4.52 5.49
CA MET A 1 8.92 -4.79 5.70
C MET A 1 8.15 -4.51 4.41
N LYS A 2 7.31 -5.42 4.01
CA LYS A 2 6.49 -5.26 2.81
C LYS A 2 5.12 -4.73 3.23
N ILE A 3 4.73 -3.60 2.66
CA ILE A 3 3.48 -2.94 3.00
C ILE A 3 2.63 -2.77 1.73
N ALA A 4 1.38 -3.21 1.79
CA ALA A 4 0.42 -2.95 0.74
C ALA A 4 -0.45 -1.76 1.14
N VAL A 5 -0.59 -0.80 0.25
CA VAL A 5 -1.44 0.37 0.47
C VAL A 5 -2.59 0.29 -0.53
N ILE A 6 -3.81 0.33 -0.01
CA ILE A 6 -5.00 0.30 -0.85
C ILE A 6 -5.40 1.74 -1.15
N ASP A 7 -5.31 2.11 -2.40
CA ASP A 7 -5.59 3.46 -2.86
C ASP A 7 -7.09 3.63 -3.09
N ASN A 8 -7.70 4.54 -2.35
CA ASN A 8 -9.12 4.88 -2.49
C ASN A 8 -9.31 6.14 -3.34
N TYR A 9 -8.39 6.40 -4.26
CA TYR A 9 -8.44 7.57 -5.13
C TYR A 9 -8.33 8.88 -4.36
N ASP A 10 -7.62 8.85 -3.24
CA ASP A 10 -7.39 10.03 -2.41
C ASP A 10 -5.95 10.49 -2.61
N SER A 11 -5.75 11.80 -2.75
CA SER A 11 -4.40 12.37 -2.88
C SER A 11 -3.55 12.10 -1.65
N PHE A 12 -4.17 11.83 -0.52
CA PHE A 12 -3.47 11.49 0.72
C PHE A 12 -2.61 10.23 0.58
N THR A 13 -3.02 9.31 -0.29
CA THR A 13 -2.28 8.07 -0.50
C THR A 13 -0.84 8.34 -0.94
N TYR A 14 -0.63 9.34 -1.77
CA TYR A 14 0.70 9.67 -2.25
C TYR A 14 1.62 10.10 -1.11
N ASN A 15 1.13 10.94 -0.21
CA ASN A 15 1.91 11.39 0.93
C ASN A 15 2.24 10.23 1.86
N LEU A 16 1.29 9.33 2.06
CA LEU A 16 1.51 8.15 2.88
C LEU A 16 2.59 7.24 2.29
N VAL A 17 2.54 7.02 0.98
CA VAL A 17 3.53 6.18 0.30
C VAL A 17 4.93 6.78 0.46
N HIS A 18 5.08 8.07 0.25
CA HIS A 18 6.36 8.74 0.41
C HIS A 18 6.90 8.62 1.83
N TYR A 19 6.03 8.80 2.81
CA TYR A 19 6.41 8.69 4.20
C TYR A 19 6.93 7.28 4.51
N LEU A 20 6.23 6.25 4.04
CA LEU A 20 6.63 4.87 4.29
C LEU A 20 7.94 4.52 3.57
N GLU A 21 8.13 5.04 2.37
CA GLU A 21 9.36 4.81 1.65
C GLU A 21 10.56 5.45 2.33
N ASP A 22 10.37 6.60 2.95
CA ASP A 22 11.41 7.25 3.74
C ASP A 22 11.82 6.41 4.95
N LEU A 23 10.94 5.53 5.41
CA LEU A 23 11.24 4.61 6.50
C LEU A 23 11.85 3.29 6.00
N ASN A 24 12.24 3.25 4.73
CA ASN A 24 12.82 2.07 4.09
C ASN A 24 11.87 0.89 3.98
N ALA A 25 10.58 1.14 3.93
CA ALA A 25 9.60 0.09 3.72
C ALA A 25 9.45 -0.19 2.22
N ASN A 26 9.19 -1.45 1.87
CA ASN A 26 8.85 -1.82 0.51
C ASN A 26 7.34 -1.66 0.33
N VAL A 27 6.94 -0.63 -0.40
CA VAL A 27 5.54 -0.26 -0.54
C VAL A 27 5.02 -0.63 -1.92
N THR A 28 3.88 -1.30 -1.96
CA THR A 28 3.16 -1.57 -3.21
C THR A 28 1.78 -0.96 -3.08
N VAL A 29 1.37 -0.21 -4.08
CA VAL A 29 0.07 0.46 -4.08
C VAL A 29 -0.89 -0.31 -4.97
N PHE A 30 -2.05 -0.65 -4.42
CA PHE A 30 -3.12 -1.29 -5.16
C PHE A 30 -4.32 -0.36 -5.19
N ARG A 31 -5.00 -0.30 -6.32
CA ARG A 31 -6.27 0.40 -6.39
C ARG A 31 -7.35 -0.47 -5.74
N ASN A 32 -8.32 0.16 -5.10
CA ASN A 32 -9.31 -0.55 -4.32
C ASN A 32 -10.21 -1.49 -5.14
N ASP A 33 -10.19 -1.35 -6.45
CA ASP A 33 -10.98 -2.18 -7.36
C ASP A 33 -10.13 -3.07 -8.26
N GLU A 34 -8.81 -3.13 -8.06
CA GLU A 34 -7.89 -3.82 -8.95
C GLU A 34 -6.95 -4.79 -8.24
N PHE A 35 -7.40 -5.43 -7.18
CA PHE A 35 -6.56 -6.40 -6.50
C PHE A 35 -7.39 -7.62 -6.07
N GLU A 36 -6.69 -8.72 -5.86
CA GLU A 36 -7.29 -9.92 -5.30
C GLU A 36 -6.77 -10.13 -3.88
N LEU A 37 -7.62 -10.70 -3.03
CA LEU A 37 -7.26 -10.88 -1.62
C LEU A 37 -5.99 -11.72 -1.43
N ASN A 38 -5.79 -12.72 -2.28
CA ASN A 38 -4.60 -13.57 -2.15
C ASN A 38 -3.31 -12.83 -2.46
N GLU A 39 -3.36 -11.72 -3.19
CA GLU A 39 -2.17 -10.90 -3.43
C GLU A 39 -1.70 -10.21 -2.16
N LEU A 40 -2.64 -9.88 -1.27
CA LEU A 40 -2.32 -9.17 -0.05
C LEU A 40 -1.67 -10.06 1.00
N GLU A 41 -1.80 -11.37 0.89
CA GLU A 41 -1.23 -12.30 1.86
C GLU A 41 0.29 -12.26 1.89
N LYS A 42 0.91 -11.75 0.85
CA LYS A 42 2.37 -11.68 0.75
C LYS A 42 2.96 -10.50 1.50
N PHE A 43 2.12 -9.64 2.05
CA PHE A 43 2.56 -8.41 2.70
C PHE A 43 2.49 -8.53 4.21
N ASP A 44 3.42 -7.85 4.85
CA ASP A 44 3.48 -7.83 6.32
C ASP A 44 2.38 -6.97 6.91
N LYS A 45 2.03 -5.88 6.23
CA LYS A 45 0.98 -4.97 6.66
C LYS A 45 0.17 -4.48 5.48
N ILE A 46 -1.08 -4.15 5.75
CA ILE A 46 -2.00 -3.63 4.75
C ILE A 46 -2.62 -2.35 5.33
N LEU A 47 -2.53 -1.26 4.57
CA LEU A 47 -3.10 0.03 4.96
C LEU A 47 -4.24 0.39 4.00
N LEU A 48 -5.36 0.78 4.56
CA LEU A 48 -6.54 1.16 3.78
C LEU A 48 -6.70 2.68 3.70
#